data_03a6d792b8ebf8c2486961a6a54b9b7d
#
_entry.id   03a6d792b8ebf8c2486961a6a54b9b7d
#
_cell.length_a   1.000
_cell.length_b   1.000
_cell.length_c   1.000
_cell.angle_alpha   90.00
_cell.angle_beta   90.00
_cell.angle_gamma   90.00
#
_symmetry.space_group_name_H-M   'P 1'
#
loop_
_entity.id
_entity.type
_entity.pdbx_description
1 polymer ?
#
loop_
_entity_poly.entity_id
_entity_poly.type
_entity_poly.pdbx_seq_one_letter_code
_entity_poly.pdbx_strand_id
1 'polypeptide(L)'
;MTQDRDQADDGQHRHAHPPRPPRARAMPPELAAVLAEVVPPGGAFRHRQHIHLAFLAVQRHGAARAADVMARWITHIAAYERAPQKFNATVTRAWTEIVAHHATSGPLGAGFASFAEHNPALFDKRLLARHYSARLLASPAARTGWVEPDLAGFPWRQNAR
;
A
#
# COMPACT_ATOMS: atom_id res chain seq x y z
N MET A 1 -78.66 -20.42 -1.56
CA MET A 1 -77.65 -21.45 -1.16
C MET A 1 -76.49 -21.38 -2.13
N THR A 2 -75.46 -20.71 -1.77
CA THR A 2 -74.14 -20.96 -2.37
C THR A 2 -73.11 -20.16 -1.53
N GLN A 3 -72.24 -20.87 -0.84
CA GLN A 3 -71.19 -20.32 0.03
C GLN A 3 -70.03 -19.89 -0.82
N ASP A 4 -69.67 -18.63 -0.68
CA ASP A 4 -68.45 -18.06 -1.20
C ASP A 4 -67.38 -18.21 -0.13
N ARG A 5 -66.26 -18.93 -0.47
CA ARG A 5 -65.12 -19.10 0.38
C ARG A 5 -64.09 -18.07 -0.02
N ASP A 6 -63.97 -17.09 0.81
CA ASP A 6 -62.90 -16.13 0.82
C ASP A 6 -61.58 -16.85 1.19
N GLN A 7 -60.64 -16.97 0.24
CA GLN A 7 -59.27 -17.41 0.49
C GLN A 7 -58.39 -16.19 0.64
N ALA A 8 -58.07 -15.89 1.89
CA ALA A 8 -57.06 -14.91 2.22
C ALA A 8 -55.69 -15.39 1.73
N ASP A 9 -55.12 -14.65 0.78
CA ASP A 9 -53.76 -14.78 0.31
C ASP A 9 -52.78 -14.17 1.37
N ASP A 10 -52.18 -15.05 2.14
CA ASP A 10 -51.19 -14.71 3.17
C ASP A 10 -49.82 -14.44 2.51
N GLY A 11 -49.70 -13.21 1.97
CA GLY A 11 -48.48 -12.69 1.35
C GLY A 11 -47.34 -12.56 2.36
N GLN A 12 -46.57 -13.61 2.54
CA GLN A 12 -45.33 -13.59 3.30
C GLN A 12 -44.33 -12.61 2.67
N HIS A 13 -44.33 -11.38 3.14
CA HIS A 13 -43.24 -10.41 2.89
C HIS A 13 -41.94 -10.96 3.50
N ARG A 14 -41.17 -11.68 2.69
CA ARG A 14 -39.79 -11.96 3.02
C ARG A 14 -39.03 -10.64 3.08
N HIS A 15 -38.85 -10.14 4.28
CA HIS A 15 -37.91 -9.05 4.52
C HIS A 15 -36.53 -9.51 4.09
N ALA A 16 -36.13 -9.13 2.88
CA ALA A 16 -34.77 -9.29 2.43
C ALA A 16 -33.86 -8.49 3.38
N HIS A 17 -33.09 -9.17 4.20
CA HIS A 17 -32.05 -8.55 5.01
C HIS A 17 -31.10 -7.82 4.05
N PRO A 18 -30.78 -6.55 4.30
CA PRO A 18 -29.78 -5.87 3.51
C PRO A 18 -28.46 -6.66 3.56
N PRO A 19 -27.73 -6.76 2.45
CA PRO A 19 -26.47 -7.48 2.42
C PRO A 19 -25.55 -6.92 3.50
N ARG A 20 -25.07 -7.80 4.37
CA ARG A 20 -24.13 -7.47 5.45
C ARG A 20 -22.92 -6.77 4.81
N PRO A 21 -22.53 -5.57 5.26
CA PRO A 21 -21.36 -4.91 4.70
C PRO A 21 -20.15 -5.87 4.78
N PRO A 22 -19.28 -5.91 3.75
CA PRO A 22 -18.13 -6.80 3.78
C PRO A 22 -17.35 -6.53 5.06
N ARG A 23 -17.14 -7.59 5.85
CA ARG A 23 -16.32 -7.53 7.07
C ARG A 23 -15.00 -6.90 6.66
N ALA A 24 -14.59 -5.83 7.36
CA ALA A 24 -13.26 -5.26 7.20
C ALA A 24 -12.27 -6.44 7.17
N ARG A 25 -11.57 -6.61 6.04
CA ARG A 25 -10.67 -7.74 5.86
C ARG A 25 -9.65 -7.66 6.98
N ALA A 26 -9.60 -8.69 7.83
CA ALA A 26 -8.65 -8.74 8.92
C ALA A 26 -7.23 -8.54 8.36
N MET A 27 -6.42 -7.77 9.08
CA MET A 27 -5.02 -7.54 8.71
C MET A 27 -4.29 -8.90 8.59
N PRO A 28 -3.58 -9.18 7.48
CA PRO A 28 -2.78 -10.39 7.39
C PRO A 28 -1.79 -10.50 8.55
N PRO A 29 -1.61 -11.69 9.18
CA PRO A 29 -0.75 -11.84 10.36
C PRO A 29 0.68 -11.35 10.14
N GLU A 30 1.27 -11.63 8.97
CA GLU A 30 2.59 -11.13 8.59
C GLU A 30 2.64 -9.61 8.61
N LEU A 31 1.67 -8.95 7.97
CA LEU A 31 1.61 -7.48 7.95
C LEU A 31 1.37 -6.90 9.33
N ALA A 32 0.52 -7.53 10.15
CA ALA A 32 0.29 -7.09 11.53
C ALA A 32 1.59 -7.13 12.35
N ALA A 33 2.39 -8.20 12.22
CA ALA A 33 3.67 -8.34 12.89
C ALA A 33 4.67 -7.27 12.43
N VAL A 34 4.76 -7.03 11.11
CA VAL A 34 5.65 -6.01 10.55
C VAL A 34 5.23 -4.61 10.98
N LEU A 35 3.92 -4.32 11.01
CA LEU A 35 3.42 -3.02 11.46
C LEU A 35 3.71 -2.76 12.94
N ALA A 36 3.65 -3.79 13.79
CA ALA A 36 4.03 -3.67 15.21
C ALA A 36 5.51 -3.31 15.39
N GLU A 37 6.38 -3.72 14.44
CA GLU A 37 7.80 -3.35 14.43
C GLU A 37 8.01 -1.91 13.92
N VAL A 38 7.22 -1.48 12.93
CA VAL A 38 7.39 -0.20 12.22
C VAL A 38 6.71 0.96 12.94
N VAL A 39 5.54 0.73 13.54
CA VAL A 39 4.71 1.77 14.17
C VAL A 39 4.76 1.59 15.67
N PRO A 40 5.35 2.53 16.42
CA PRO A 40 5.36 2.45 17.88
C PRO A 40 3.92 2.55 18.44
N PRO A 41 3.68 2.04 19.66
CA PRO A 41 2.38 2.15 20.32
C PRO A 41 1.87 3.59 20.33
N GLY A 42 0.62 3.81 19.86
CA GLY A 42 0.03 5.16 19.73
C GLY A 42 0.60 6.00 18.59
N GLY A 43 1.53 5.48 17.81
CA GLY A 43 2.10 6.15 16.65
C GLY A 43 1.19 6.12 15.41
N ALA A 44 1.49 6.98 14.44
CA ALA A 44 0.79 7.03 13.17
C ALA A 44 1.66 6.49 12.03
N PHE A 45 1.02 5.85 11.04
CA PHE A 45 1.68 5.42 9.82
C PHE A 45 1.92 6.64 8.91
N ARG A 46 3.17 7.10 8.85
CA ARG A 46 3.61 8.28 8.09
C ARG A 46 4.73 7.90 7.12
N HIS A 47 5.32 8.87 6.45
CA HIS A 47 6.38 8.64 5.46
C HIS A 47 7.57 7.84 6.01
N ARG A 48 8.05 8.14 7.22
CA ARG A 48 9.13 7.36 7.85
C ARG A 48 8.77 5.88 8.02
N GLN A 49 7.54 5.59 8.44
CA GLN A 49 7.03 4.22 8.58
C GLN A 49 6.91 3.54 7.22
N HIS A 50 6.53 4.29 6.19
CA HIS A 50 6.49 3.77 4.82
C HIS A 50 7.89 3.34 4.34
N ILE A 51 8.92 4.17 4.56
CA ILE A 51 10.32 3.84 4.23
C ILE A 51 10.80 2.63 5.04
N HIS A 52 10.48 2.56 6.34
CA HIS A 52 10.82 1.42 7.19
C HIS A 52 10.14 0.13 6.71
N LEU A 53 8.87 0.20 6.36
CA LEU A 53 8.12 -0.93 5.82
C LEU A 53 8.73 -1.43 4.50
N ALA A 54 9.10 -0.51 3.60
CA ALA A 54 9.77 -0.86 2.35
C ALA A 54 11.15 -1.49 2.59
N PHE A 55 11.92 -0.98 3.54
CA PHE A 55 13.19 -1.57 3.95
C PHE A 55 13.00 -3.02 4.43
N LEU A 56 12.02 -3.28 5.30
CA LEU A 56 11.72 -4.63 5.77
C LEU A 56 11.23 -5.56 4.65
N ALA A 57 10.44 -5.03 3.70
CA ALA A 57 10.03 -5.79 2.54
C ALA A 57 11.25 -6.24 1.70
N VAL A 58 12.22 -5.34 1.50
CA VAL A 58 13.47 -5.66 0.79
C VAL A 58 14.29 -6.70 1.58
N GLN A 59 14.46 -6.53 2.88
CA GLN A 59 15.23 -7.45 3.72
C GLN A 59 14.63 -8.86 3.76
N ARG A 60 13.30 -8.96 3.86
CA ARG A 60 12.60 -10.25 4.04
C ARG A 60 12.31 -10.98 2.72
N HIS A 61 12.06 -10.25 1.65
CA HIS A 61 11.59 -10.82 0.38
C HIS A 61 12.54 -10.58 -0.80
N GLY A 62 13.59 -9.77 -0.59
CA GLY A 62 14.53 -9.37 -1.65
C GLY A 62 13.98 -8.24 -2.53
N ALA A 63 14.89 -7.50 -3.16
CA ALA A 63 14.57 -6.32 -3.98
C ALA A 63 13.57 -6.63 -5.11
N ALA A 64 13.70 -7.79 -5.76
CA ALA A 64 12.83 -8.18 -6.87
C ALA A 64 11.35 -8.34 -6.50
N ARG A 65 11.07 -8.79 -5.26
CA ARG A 65 9.70 -9.03 -4.78
C ARG A 65 9.15 -7.88 -3.93
N ALA A 66 10.00 -7.00 -3.43
CA ALA A 66 9.64 -5.98 -2.47
C ALA A 66 8.51 -5.07 -2.98
N ALA A 67 8.50 -4.70 -4.27
CA ALA A 67 7.47 -3.85 -4.85
C ALA A 67 6.08 -4.50 -4.81
N ASP A 68 5.97 -5.79 -5.14
CA ASP A 68 4.70 -6.52 -5.10
C ASP A 68 4.22 -6.74 -3.66
N VAL A 69 5.14 -7.02 -2.74
CA VAL A 69 4.85 -7.14 -1.31
C VAL A 69 4.31 -5.82 -0.77
N MET A 70 5.00 -4.71 -1.05
CA MET A 70 4.59 -3.38 -0.62
C MET A 70 3.24 -2.96 -1.21
N ALA A 71 2.96 -3.26 -2.49
CA ALA A 71 1.66 -2.98 -3.09
C ALA A 71 0.52 -3.67 -2.33
N ARG A 72 0.68 -4.95 -1.98
CA ARG A 72 -0.29 -5.68 -1.16
C ARG A 72 -0.43 -5.09 0.25
N TRP A 73 0.68 -4.82 0.92
CA TRP A 73 0.67 -4.29 2.29
C TRP A 73 0.02 -2.90 2.36
N ILE A 74 0.41 -1.97 1.49
CA ILE A 74 -0.16 -0.61 1.47
C ILE A 74 -1.65 -0.64 1.10
N THR A 75 -2.07 -1.52 0.19
CA THR A 75 -3.49 -1.71 -0.12
C THR A 75 -4.28 -2.16 1.11
N HIS A 76 -3.75 -3.10 1.90
CA HIS A 76 -4.39 -3.53 3.15
C HIS A 76 -4.44 -2.42 4.19
N ILE A 77 -3.35 -1.66 4.37
CA ILE A 77 -3.29 -0.53 5.30
C ILE A 77 -4.32 0.53 4.91
N ALA A 78 -4.37 0.92 3.62
CA ALA A 78 -5.32 1.92 3.12
C ALA A 78 -6.78 1.47 3.32
N ALA A 79 -7.07 0.19 3.10
CA ALA A 79 -8.40 -0.37 3.35
C ALA A 79 -8.74 -0.39 4.85
N TYR A 80 -7.79 -0.75 5.71
CA TYR A 80 -7.96 -0.74 7.16
C TYR A 80 -8.22 0.67 7.71
N GLU A 81 -7.49 1.66 7.20
CA GLU A 81 -7.67 3.08 7.51
C GLU A 81 -8.93 3.68 6.85
N ARG A 82 -9.73 2.90 6.11
CA ARG A 82 -10.89 3.36 5.34
C ARG A 82 -10.57 4.48 4.35
N ALA A 83 -9.36 4.46 3.81
CA ALA A 83 -8.85 5.45 2.88
C ALA A 83 -8.21 4.80 1.62
N PRO A 84 -8.93 3.90 0.90
CA PRO A 84 -8.38 3.19 -0.26
C PRO A 84 -7.93 4.14 -1.37
N GLN A 85 -8.51 5.34 -1.45
CA GLN A 85 -8.12 6.39 -2.38
C GLN A 85 -6.71 6.95 -2.15
N LYS A 86 -6.09 6.69 -0.99
CA LYS A 86 -4.70 7.08 -0.71
C LYS A 86 -3.68 6.17 -1.38
N PHE A 87 -4.08 4.95 -1.79
CA PHE A 87 -3.18 4.06 -2.51
C PHE A 87 -2.84 4.62 -3.89
N ASN A 88 -1.56 4.53 -4.24
CA ASN A 88 -1.06 4.88 -5.56
C ASN A 88 0.04 3.88 -5.93
N ALA A 89 -0.20 3.09 -6.97
CA ALA A 89 0.69 1.99 -7.35
C ALA A 89 2.08 2.48 -7.77
N THR A 90 2.14 3.57 -8.57
CA THR A 90 3.41 4.16 -9.00
C THR A 90 4.21 4.72 -7.80
N VAL A 91 3.58 5.48 -6.92
CA VAL A 91 4.25 6.04 -5.72
C VAL A 91 4.78 4.93 -4.82
N THR A 92 3.97 3.90 -4.57
CA THR A 92 4.37 2.75 -3.74
C THR A 92 5.57 2.04 -4.34
N ARG A 93 5.54 1.72 -5.63
CA ARG A 93 6.63 1.05 -6.32
C ARG A 93 7.89 1.93 -6.40
N ALA A 94 7.75 3.21 -6.75
CA ALA A 94 8.89 4.12 -6.86
C ALA A 94 9.66 4.24 -5.54
N TRP A 95 8.98 4.46 -4.42
CA TRP A 95 9.62 4.48 -3.11
C TRP A 95 10.26 3.14 -2.75
N THR A 96 9.62 2.03 -3.09
CA THR A 96 10.19 0.70 -2.82
C THR A 96 11.49 0.48 -3.62
N GLU A 97 11.52 0.88 -4.89
CA GLU A 97 12.73 0.77 -5.72
C GLU A 97 13.86 1.67 -5.23
N ILE A 98 13.54 2.91 -4.81
CA ILE A 98 14.52 3.81 -4.20
C ILE A 98 15.12 3.17 -2.94
N VAL A 99 14.27 2.67 -2.05
CA VAL A 99 14.72 1.99 -0.82
C VAL A 99 15.55 0.75 -1.15
N ALA A 100 15.11 -0.07 -2.10
CA ALA A 100 15.82 -1.28 -2.51
C ALA A 100 17.23 -0.96 -3.04
N HIS A 101 17.36 0.07 -3.89
CA HIS A 101 18.65 0.52 -4.39
C HIS A 101 19.62 0.88 -3.26
N HIS A 102 19.17 1.69 -2.30
CA HIS A 102 20.00 2.12 -1.18
C HIS A 102 20.27 1.00 -0.17
N ALA A 103 19.30 0.11 0.06
CA ALA A 103 19.47 -1.00 0.99
C ALA A 103 20.44 -2.08 0.48
N THR A 104 20.50 -2.28 -0.84
CA THR A 104 21.44 -3.25 -1.46
C THR A 104 22.83 -2.68 -1.66
N SER A 105 22.99 -1.36 -1.65
CA SER A 105 24.28 -0.66 -1.78
C SER A 105 24.96 -0.38 -0.43
N GLY A 106 24.26 -0.61 0.68
CA GLY A 106 24.75 -0.36 2.04
C GLY A 106 25.43 -1.58 2.68
N PRO A 107 25.90 -1.45 3.94
CA PRO A 107 26.49 -2.55 4.68
C PRO A 107 25.52 -3.72 4.84
N LEU A 108 25.98 -4.95 4.57
CA LEU A 108 25.19 -6.16 4.76
C LEU A 108 24.79 -6.32 6.23
N GLY A 109 23.50 -6.62 6.48
CA GLY A 109 22.99 -6.87 7.83
C GLY A 109 22.77 -5.62 8.68
N ALA A 110 22.95 -4.40 8.13
CA ALA A 110 22.62 -3.18 8.85
C ALA A 110 21.11 -3.08 9.13
N GLY A 111 20.74 -2.76 10.38
CA GLY A 111 19.36 -2.51 10.77
C GLY A 111 18.85 -1.18 10.22
N PHE A 112 17.51 -0.96 10.34
CA PHE A 112 16.87 0.25 9.83
C PHE A 112 17.44 1.55 10.38
N ALA A 113 17.88 1.60 11.64
CA ALA A 113 18.49 2.79 12.23
C ALA A 113 19.73 3.22 11.46
N SER A 114 20.67 2.30 11.23
CA SER A 114 21.87 2.55 10.44
C SER A 114 21.54 2.91 8.98
N PHE A 115 20.59 2.21 8.36
CA PHE A 115 20.11 2.55 7.03
C PHE A 115 19.59 4.00 6.95
N ALA A 116 18.80 4.42 7.95
CA ALA A 116 18.23 5.76 8.01
C ALA A 116 19.31 6.85 8.17
N GLU A 117 20.30 6.60 9.01
CA GLU A 117 21.42 7.53 9.22
C GLU A 117 22.26 7.76 7.95
N HIS A 118 22.48 6.70 7.16
CA HIS A 118 23.23 6.78 5.92
C HIS A 118 22.43 7.33 4.74
N ASN A 119 21.09 7.38 4.84
CA ASN A 119 20.22 7.77 3.75
C ASN A 119 19.17 8.86 4.17
N PRO A 120 19.60 10.01 4.74
CA PRO A 120 18.68 11.00 5.26
C PRO A 120 17.75 11.61 4.20
N ALA A 121 18.20 11.65 2.93
CA ALA A 121 17.40 12.18 1.83
C ALA A 121 16.11 11.39 1.56
N LEU A 122 16.07 10.09 1.91
CA LEU A 122 14.87 9.25 1.72
C LEU A 122 13.71 9.69 2.62
N PHE A 123 13.97 10.44 3.68
CA PHE A 123 12.94 10.91 4.61
C PHE A 123 12.32 12.26 4.18
N ASP A 124 12.84 12.88 3.12
CA ASP A 124 12.17 14.00 2.45
C ASP A 124 11.24 13.46 1.35
N LYS A 125 9.92 13.45 1.62
CA LYS A 125 8.91 13.02 0.65
C LYS A 125 8.95 13.78 -0.69
N ARG A 126 9.58 14.99 -0.72
CA ARG A 126 9.76 15.76 -1.94
C ARG A 126 10.81 15.17 -2.89
N LEU A 127 11.61 14.20 -2.43
CA LEU A 127 12.57 13.51 -3.28
C LEU A 127 11.92 12.97 -4.55
N LEU A 128 10.71 12.40 -4.43
CA LEU A 128 9.99 11.82 -5.56
C LEU A 128 9.60 12.86 -6.63
N ALA A 129 9.42 14.14 -6.24
CA ALA A 129 9.14 15.23 -7.16
C ALA A 129 10.30 15.58 -8.11
N ARG A 130 11.50 15.03 -7.88
CA ARG A 130 12.62 15.12 -8.82
C ARG A 130 12.44 14.20 -10.03
N HIS A 131 11.65 13.17 -9.87
CA HIS A 131 11.42 12.13 -10.88
C HIS A 131 10.05 12.23 -11.54
N TYR A 132 9.05 12.64 -10.79
CA TYR A 132 7.66 12.66 -11.23
C TYR A 132 7.01 14.01 -11.05
N SER A 133 6.28 14.47 -12.08
CA SER A 133 5.38 15.62 -11.92
C SER A 133 4.18 15.26 -11.05
N ALA A 134 3.65 16.24 -10.31
CA ALA A 134 2.42 16.07 -9.54
C ALA A 134 1.23 15.66 -10.43
N ARG A 135 1.18 16.18 -11.66
CA ARG A 135 0.14 15.82 -12.64
C ARG A 135 0.17 14.34 -12.99
N LEU A 136 1.36 13.80 -13.26
CA LEU A 136 1.49 12.38 -13.61
C LEU A 136 1.10 11.49 -12.43
N LEU A 137 1.58 11.79 -11.23
CA LEU A 137 1.24 11.01 -10.04
C LEU A 137 -0.25 11.08 -9.66
N ALA A 138 -0.96 12.16 -10.04
CA ALA A 138 -2.40 12.27 -9.83
C ALA A 138 -3.24 11.50 -10.87
N SER A 139 -2.62 11.00 -11.95
CA SER A 139 -3.34 10.34 -13.03
C SER A 139 -3.95 8.99 -12.60
N PRO A 140 -5.06 8.56 -13.21
CA PRO A 140 -5.62 7.22 -12.99
C PRO A 140 -4.61 6.10 -13.29
N ALA A 141 -3.79 6.25 -14.34
CA ALA A 141 -2.77 5.28 -14.70
C ALA A 141 -1.74 5.07 -13.57
N ALA A 142 -1.24 6.16 -12.97
CA ALA A 142 -0.30 6.08 -11.86
C ALA A 142 -0.91 5.47 -10.58
N ARG A 143 -2.21 5.68 -10.38
CA ARG A 143 -2.94 5.10 -9.23
C ARG A 143 -3.09 3.60 -9.32
N THR A 144 -3.32 3.07 -10.53
CA THR A 144 -3.65 1.66 -10.76
C THR A 144 -2.48 0.81 -11.20
N GLY A 145 -1.41 1.41 -11.70
CA GLY A 145 -0.25 0.71 -12.22
C GLY A 145 1.04 1.53 -12.17
N TRP A 146 2.09 0.95 -12.73
CA TRP A 146 3.36 1.64 -12.90
C TRP A 146 3.31 2.57 -14.11
N VAL A 147 3.79 3.79 -13.92
CA VAL A 147 4.13 4.71 -15.01
C VAL A 147 5.59 5.14 -14.87
N GLU A 148 6.28 5.30 -15.99
CA GLU A 148 7.66 5.77 -15.97
C GLU A 148 7.76 7.24 -15.52
N PRO A 149 8.87 7.65 -14.86
CA PRO A 149 9.12 9.03 -14.51
C PRO A 149 9.10 9.95 -15.72
N ASP A 150 8.41 11.10 -15.62
CA ASP A 150 8.30 12.10 -16.68
C ASP A 150 9.29 13.27 -16.56
N LEU A 151 10.00 13.39 -15.41
CA LEU A 151 10.99 14.46 -15.20
C LEU A 151 12.42 13.91 -15.31
N ALA A 152 12.78 12.96 -14.43
CA ALA A 152 14.10 12.34 -14.47
C ALA A 152 13.99 10.84 -14.14
N GLY A 153 14.53 9.99 -14.98
CA GLY A 153 14.60 8.54 -14.74
C GLY A 153 15.44 8.21 -13.50
N PHE A 154 15.24 7.03 -12.94
CA PHE A 154 16.08 6.53 -11.86
C PHE A 154 17.45 6.13 -12.41
N PRO A 155 18.57 6.57 -11.80
CA PRO A 155 19.93 6.33 -12.31
C PRO A 155 20.23 4.84 -12.53
N TRP A 156 19.78 3.97 -11.62
CA TRP A 156 20.04 2.52 -11.71
C TRP A 156 19.24 1.81 -12.81
N ARG A 157 18.16 2.42 -13.32
CA ARG A 157 17.42 1.88 -14.46
C ARG A 157 18.04 2.24 -15.79
N GLN A 158 18.81 3.33 -15.85
CA GLN A 158 19.50 3.75 -17.07
C GLN A 158 20.69 2.86 -17.41
N ASN A 159 21.30 2.23 -16.40
CA ASN A 159 22.47 1.35 -16.55
C ASN A 159 22.09 -0.13 -16.81
N ALA A 160 20.81 -0.46 -16.88
CA ALA A 160 20.31 -1.83 -17.08
C ALA A 160 20.01 -2.18 -18.56
N ARG A 161 20.52 -1.39 -19.51
CA ARG A 161 20.40 -1.64 -20.97
C ARG A 161 21.70 -2.22 -21.52
#